data_8fbcf541c365ac8dcc60031625f332fc
#
_entry.id   8fbcf541c365ac8dcc60031625f332fc
#
_cell.length_a   1.000
_cell.length_b   1.000
_cell.length_c   1.000
_cell.angle_alpha   90.00
_cell.angle_beta   90.00
_cell.angle_gamma   90.00
#
_symmetry.space_group_name_H-M   'P 1'
#
loop_
_entity.id
_entity.type
_entity.pdbx_description
1 polymer ?
#
loop_
_entity_poly.entity_id
_entity_poly.type
_entity_poly.pdbx_seq_one_letter_code
_entity_poly.pdbx_strand_id
1 'polypeptide(L)'
;VPSSEPVPEMIVAQEEKGQECRTDYERVLIGYQVTNSLSVKVRDLDNMGAIIDGVTAAAGDLTRANGINFTIDDPKPLQAEARKEAIEDMLAKAQTMADTAGIDLGKLVFLTETGGGTPAPFARAESAAFGFAVDQATSIQAGELDVSVSVQGVFDIAPSGN
;
A
#
# COMPACT_ATOMS: atom_id res chain seq x y z
N VAL A 1 -3.72 6.22 -24.00
CA VAL A 1 -4.71 5.83 -25.01
C VAL A 1 -6.04 5.74 -24.28
N PRO A 2 -7.08 6.51 -24.65
CA PRO A 2 -8.39 6.40 -24.03
C PRO A 2 -8.98 5.03 -24.38
N SER A 3 -9.30 4.23 -23.37
CA SER A 3 -10.05 3.01 -23.56
C SER A 3 -11.54 3.35 -23.58
N SER A 4 -12.18 3.18 -24.72
CA SER A 4 -13.63 3.29 -24.87
C SER A 4 -14.23 1.90 -24.70
N GLU A 5 -14.86 1.66 -23.56
CA GLU A 5 -15.64 0.45 -23.35
C GLU A 5 -17.13 0.72 -23.64
N PRO A 6 -17.84 -0.20 -24.32
CA PRO A 6 -19.28 -0.07 -24.50
C PRO A 6 -20.01 -0.26 -23.17
N VAL A 7 -20.92 0.65 -22.86
CA VAL A 7 -21.76 0.53 -21.65
C VAL A 7 -22.88 -0.47 -21.94
N PRO A 8 -23.02 -1.53 -21.15
CA PRO A 8 -24.11 -2.48 -21.34
C PRO A 8 -25.42 -1.97 -20.72
N GLU A 9 -26.45 -2.00 -21.53
CA GLU A 9 -27.83 -2.39 -21.24
C GLU A 9 -28.79 -1.42 -20.58
N MET A 10 -29.76 -1.02 -21.38
CA MET A 10 -31.13 -0.89 -20.90
C MET A 10 -31.99 -1.98 -21.55
N ILE A 11 -32.62 -2.83 -20.74
CA ILE A 11 -33.52 -3.89 -21.17
C ILE A 11 -34.91 -3.26 -21.40
N VAL A 12 -35.39 -3.30 -22.62
CA VAL A 12 -36.77 -2.89 -22.92
C VAL A 12 -37.61 -4.16 -23.09
N ALA A 13 -38.54 -4.37 -22.18
CA ALA A 13 -39.53 -5.44 -22.29
C ALA A 13 -40.66 -4.99 -23.26
N GLN A 14 -40.89 -5.72 -24.31
CA GLN A 14 -42.09 -5.57 -25.16
C GLN A 14 -43.13 -6.61 -24.74
N GLU A 15 -44.28 -6.12 -24.26
CA GLU A 15 -45.45 -6.97 -23.99
C GLU A 15 -46.24 -7.23 -25.27
N GLU A 16 -46.21 -8.44 -25.76
CA GLU A 16 -47.21 -8.92 -26.73
C GLU A 16 -48.32 -9.68 -25.98
N LYS A 17 -49.57 -9.26 -26.30
CA LYS A 17 -50.80 -9.84 -25.72
C LYS A 17 -51.01 -11.27 -26.23
N GLY A 18 -50.91 -12.25 -25.37
CA GLY A 18 -51.65 -13.51 -25.55
C GLY A 18 -50.86 -14.80 -25.80
N GLN A 19 -49.56 -14.83 -25.59
CA GLN A 19 -48.75 -16.04 -25.62
C GLN A 19 -47.64 -15.92 -24.54
N GLU A 20 -47.25 -17.05 -23.98
CA GLU A 20 -46.26 -17.15 -22.90
C GLU A 20 -45.22 -16.02 -22.95
N CYS A 21 -45.07 -15.27 -21.85
CA CYS A 21 -44.11 -14.15 -21.77
C CYS A 21 -42.69 -14.62 -22.07
N ARG A 22 -42.34 -14.60 -23.32
CA ARG A 22 -40.97 -14.79 -23.82
C ARG A 22 -40.36 -13.41 -23.83
N THR A 23 -39.56 -13.10 -22.83
CA THR A 23 -38.79 -11.86 -22.76
C THR A 23 -37.61 -11.97 -23.70
N ASP A 24 -37.75 -11.48 -24.93
CA ASP A 24 -36.63 -11.38 -25.85
C ASP A 24 -35.83 -10.10 -25.49
N TYR A 25 -34.58 -10.28 -25.08
CA TYR A 25 -33.68 -9.17 -24.76
C TYR A 25 -32.85 -8.80 -26.01
N GLU A 26 -33.02 -7.60 -26.48
CA GLU A 26 -32.19 -7.03 -27.53
C GLU A 26 -31.12 -6.11 -26.90
N ARG A 27 -29.85 -6.33 -27.28
CA ARG A 27 -28.76 -5.44 -26.86
C ARG A 27 -28.74 -4.20 -27.72
N VAL A 28 -29.07 -3.07 -27.15
CA VAL A 28 -29.00 -1.79 -27.84
C VAL A 28 -27.80 -1.00 -27.32
N LEU A 29 -26.95 -0.54 -28.24
CA LEU A 29 -25.84 0.35 -27.89
C LEU A 29 -26.42 1.73 -27.54
N ILE A 30 -26.36 2.10 -26.25
CA ILE A 30 -26.91 3.37 -25.76
C ILE A 30 -25.84 4.48 -25.68
N GLY A 31 -24.56 4.14 -25.79
CA GLY A 31 -23.49 5.13 -25.75
C GLY A 31 -22.11 4.53 -25.52
N TYR A 32 -21.17 5.40 -25.32
CA TYR A 32 -19.79 5.07 -25.00
C TYR A 32 -19.38 5.78 -23.71
N GLN A 33 -18.68 5.08 -22.85
CA GLN A 33 -18.04 5.67 -21.67
C GLN A 33 -16.55 5.78 -21.95
N VAL A 34 -16.02 6.98 -21.76
CA VAL A 34 -14.58 7.23 -21.87
C VAL A 34 -14.03 7.52 -20.48
N THR A 35 -13.03 6.75 -20.07
CA THR A 35 -12.35 6.94 -18.78
C THR A 35 -10.88 7.27 -19.02
N ASN A 36 -10.42 8.36 -18.44
CA ASN A 36 -9.01 8.72 -18.39
C ASN A 36 -8.52 8.65 -16.96
N SER A 37 -7.41 7.98 -16.74
CA SER A 37 -6.76 7.89 -15.42
C SER A 37 -5.40 8.58 -15.46
N LEU A 38 -5.12 9.38 -14.43
CA LEU A 38 -3.85 10.07 -14.26
C LEU A 38 -3.27 9.71 -12.90
N SER A 39 -2.01 9.29 -12.88
CA SER A 39 -1.23 9.13 -11.65
C SER A 39 -0.27 10.30 -11.53
N VAL A 40 -0.36 11.02 -10.41
CA VAL A 40 0.48 12.19 -10.13
C VAL A 40 1.34 11.91 -8.92
N LYS A 41 2.66 12.14 -9.05
CA LYS A 41 3.59 12.07 -7.92
C LYS A 41 3.83 13.46 -7.36
N VAL A 42 3.37 13.67 -6.13
CA VAL A 42 3.56 14.92 -5.39
C VAL A 42 4.65 14.68 -4.35
N ARG A 43 5.67 15.54 -4.34
CA ARG A 43 6.77 15.50 -3.36
C ARG A 43 6.59 16.49 -2.23
N ASP A 44 5.83 17.56 -2.50
CA ASP A 44 5.49 18.55 -1.50
C ASP A 44 4.18 18.16 -0.82
N LEU A 45 4.32 17.48 0.32
CA LEU A 45 3.19 16.93 1.06
C LEU A 45 2.34 18.03 1.72
N ASP A 46 2.94 19.14 2.08
CA ASP A 46 2.24 20.26 2.73
C ASP A 46 1.24 20.92 1.77
N ASN A 47 1.54 20.90 0.47
CA ASN A 47 0.68 21.47 -0.57
C ASN A 47 -0.27 20.44 -1.20
N MET A 48 -0.27 19.18 -0.75
CA MET A 48 -1.06 18.13 -1.37
C MET A 48 -2.56 18.42 -1.36
N GLY A 49 -3.10 18.94 -0.25
CA GLY A 49 -4.50 19.34 -0.15
C GLY A 49 -4.88 20.39 -1.20
N ALA A 50 -4.08 21.44 -1.32
CA ALA A 50 -4.32 22.50 -2.30
C ALA A 50 -4.23 22.01 -3.75
N ILE A 51 -3.36 21.02 -4.02
CA ILE A 51 -3.26 20.40 -5.35
C ILE A 51 -4.53 19.62 -5.66
N ILE A 52 -5.04 18.83 -4.72
CA ILE A 52 -6.29 18.05 -4.89
C ILE A 52 -7.47 19.00 -5.11
N ASP A 53 -7.59 20.03 -4.30
CA ASP A 53 -8.66 21.03 -4.41
C ASP A 53 -8.59 21.72 -5.76
N GLY A 54 -7.38 22.10 -6.22
CA GLY A 54 -7.14 22.72 -7.52
C GLY A 54 -7.50 21.80 -8.69
N VAL A 55 -7.14 20.51 -8.62
CA VAL A 55 -7.49 19.52 -9.65
C VAL A 55 -9.01 19.32 -9.70
N THR A 56 -9.65 19.22 -8.56
CA THR A 56 -11.12 19.03 -8.48
C THR A 56 -11.84 20.25 -9.03
N ALA A 57 -11.39 21.47 -8.70
CA ALA A 57 -11.96 22.70 -9.22
C ALA A 57 -11.79 22.85 -10.73
N ALA A 58 -10.62 22.45 -11.27
CA ALA A 58 -10.33 22.56 -12.70
C ALA A 58 -11.07 21.53 -13.56
N ALA A 59 -11.27 20.33 -13.04
CA ALA A 59 -11.83 19.19 -13.80
C ALA A 59 -13.32 18.97 -13.57
N GLY A 60 -13.92 19.63 -12.58
CA GLY A 60 -15.36 19.61 -12.28
C GLY A 60 -15.88 18.25 -11.81
N ASP A 61 -17.20 18.10 -11.87
CA ASP A 61 -17.95 16.98 -11.29
C ASP A 61 -17.63 15.59 -11.88
N LEU A 62 -16.95 15.55 -13.03
CA LEU A 62 -16.56 14.31 -13.69
C LEU A 62 -15.26 13.69 -13.17
N THR A 63 -14.55 14.41 -12.29
CA THR A 63 -13.28 13.96 -11.72
C THR A 63 -13.48 13.28 -10.38
N ARG A 64 -12.75 12.20 -10.17
CA ARG A 64 -12.72 11.47 -8.91
C ARG A 64 -11.27 11.16 -8.53
N ALA A 65 -10.89 11.49 -7.30
CA ALA A 65 -9.65 11.01 -6.71
C ALA A 65 -9.86 9.57 -6.21
N ASN A 66 -9.17 8.61 -6.80
CA ASN A 66 -9.38 7.19 -6.51
C ASN A 66 -8.49 6.65 -5.38
N GLY A 67 -7.54 7.45 -4.88
CA GLY A 67 -6.69 7.06 -3.77
C GLY A 67 -5.43 7.90 -3.68
N ILE A 68 -4.86 7.91 -2.50
CA ILE A 68 -3.58 8.54 -2.18
C ILE A 68 -2.70 7.45 -1.58
N ASN A 69 -1.51 7.25 -2.15
CA ASN A 69 -0.53 6.31 -1.64
C ASN A 69 0.75 7.05 -1.32
N PHE A 70 1.27 6.86 -0.12
CA PHE A 70 2.56 7.40 0.27
C PHE A 70 3.66 6.38 -0.01
N THR A 71 4.81 6.86 -0.44
CA THR A 71 5.97 6.03 -0.72
C THR A 71 7.25 6.81 -0.45
N ILE A 72 8.34 6.12 -0.23
CA ILE A 72 9.67 6.69 -0.07
C ILE A 72 10.33 6.72 -1.46
N ASP A 73 10.89 7.86 -1.85
CA ASP A 73 11.53 8.04 -3.17
C ASP A 73 12.75 7.12 -3.35
N ASP A 74 13.61 7.06 -2.33
CA ASP A 74 14.76 6.16 -2.29
C ASP A 74 14.77 5.38 -0.96
N PRO A 75 14.26 4.16 -0.93
CA PRO A 75 14.27 3.32 0.27
C PRO A 75 15.63 2.68 0.58
N LYS A 76 16.60 2.72 -0.36
CA LYS A 76 17.86 1.98 -0.22
C LYS A 76 18.69 2.36 1.02
N PRO A 77 18.86 3.65 1.36
CA PRO A 77 19.59 4.04 2.57
C PRO A 77 18.95 3.48 3.83
N LEU A 78 17.62 3.58 3.94
CA LEU A 78 16.86 3.07 5.07
C LEU A 78 16.93 1.54 5.16
N GLN A 79 16.86 0.85 4.03
CA GLN A 79 17.04 -0.61 3.99
C GLN A 79 18.44 -1.03 4.41
N ALA A 80 19.46 -0.26 4.05
CA ALA A 80 20.84 -0.55 4.46
C ALA A 80 21.02 -0.38 5.98
N GLU A 81 20.42 0.64 6.57
CA GLU A 81 20.43 0.88 8.00
C GLU A 81 19.65 -0.21 8.75
N ALA A 82 18.43 -0.50 8.33
CA ALA A 82 17.61 -1.58 8.90
C ALA A 82 18.32 -2.95 8.83
N ARG A 83 19.03 -3.22 7.73
CA ARG A 83 19.84 -4.45 7.59
C ARG A 83 20.97 -4.50 8.61
N LYS A 84 21.67 -3.38 8.81
CA LYS A 84 22.74 -3.29 9.80
C LYS A 84 22.20 -3.56 11.20
N GLU A 85 21.12 -2.90 11.58
CA GLU A 85 20.47 -3.07 12.89
C GLU A 85 19.97 -4.51 13.08
N ALA A 86 19.38 -5.12 12.06
CA ALA A 86 18.91 -6.50 12.10
C ALA A 86 20.06 -7.50 12.32
N ILE A 87 21.23 -7.27 11.72
CA ILE A 87 22.42 -8.11 11.93
C ILE A 87 22.98 -7.92 13.34
N GLU A 88 23.06 -6.69 13.83
CA GLU A 88 23.52 -6.38 15.19
C GLU A 88 22.60 -7.02 16.25
N ASP A 89 21.31 -6.93 16.06
CA ASP A 89 20.30 -7.56 16.93
C ASP A 89 20.38 -9.09 16.89
N MET A 90 20.57 -9.68 15.73
CA MET A 90 20.77 -11.12 15.56
C MET A 90 22.00 -11.61 16.34
N LEU A 91 23.14 -10.90 16.22
CA LEU A 91 24.38 -11.25 16.92
C LEU A 91 24.21 -11.14 18.43
N ALA A 92 23.58 -10.06 18.92
CA ALA A 92 23.31 -9.86 20.34
C ALA A 92 22.39 -10.95 20.91
N LYS A 93 21.36 -11.31 20.17
CA LYS A 93 20.46 -12.40 20.54
C LYS A 93 21.16 -13.75 20.57
N ALA A 94 22.00 -14.05 19.58
CA ALA A 94 22.76 -15.29 19.52
C ALA A 94 23.72 -15.41 20.71
N GLN A 95 24.42 -14.34 21.07
CA GLN A 95 25.30 -14.32 22.25
C GLN A 95 24.53 -14.55 23.55
N THR A 96 23.40 -13.85 23.72
CA THR A 96 22.55 -14.02 24.91
C THR A 96 22.03 -15.46 25.06
N MET A 97 21.66 -16.10 23.93
CA MET A 97 21.23 -17.49 23.95
C MET A 97 22.37 -18.44 24.31
N ALA A 98 23.57 -18.23 23.78
CA ALA A 98 24.75 -19.02 24.08
C ALA A 98 25.13 -18.92 25.57
N ASP A 99 25.19 -17.70 26.09
CA ASP A 99 25.47 -17.44 27.50
C ASP A 99 24.46 -18.12 28.42
N THR A 100 23.17 -18.02 28.08
CA THR A 100 22.10 -18.65 28.87
C THR A 100 22.16 -20.16 28.82
N ALA A 101 22.55 -20.74 27.68
CA ALA A 101 22.68 -22.17 27.49
C ALA A 101 24.00 -22.75 28.07
N GLY A 102 24.92 -21.90 28.47
CA GLY A 102 26.24 -22.32 29.00
C GLY A 102 27.12 -22.94 27.88
N ILE A 103 27.06 -22.38 26.68
CA ILE A 103 27.88 -22.81 25.55
C ILE A 103 28.59 -21.60 24.95
N ASP A 104 29.72 -21.85 24.25
CA ASP A 104 30.42 -20.79 23.54
C ASP A 104 29.87 -20.62 22.13
N LEU A 105 29.54 -19.37 21.78
CA LEU A 105 29.11 -19.01 20.43
C LEU A 105 30.33 -19.09 19.50
N GLY A 106 30.22 -19.92 18.47
CA GLY A 106 31.26 -20.10 17.46
C GLY A 106 31.09 -19.16 16.27
N LYS A 107 31.63 -19.58 15.13
CA LYS A 107 31.59 -18.80 13.89
C LYS A 107 30.19 -18.79 13.27
N LEU A 108 29.84 -17.67 12.66
CA LEU A 108 28.69 -17.59 11.77
C LEU A 108 28.94 -18.45 10.53
N VAL A 109 28.16 -19.50 10.31
CA VAL A 109 28.28 -20.45 9.17
C VAL A 109 27.27 -20.19 8.07
N PHE A 110 26.16 -19.56 8.39
CA PHE A 110 25.12 -19.22 7.42
C PHE A 110 24.44 -17.92 7.81
N LEU A 111 24.22 -17.07 6.82
CA LEU A 111 23.48 -15.82 6.96
C LEU A 111 22.55 -15.66 5.77
N THR A 112 21.30 -15.38 6.03
CA THR A 112 20.34 -15.06 4.99
C THR A 112 19.46 -13.89 5.41
N GLU A 113 19.10 -13.06 4.46
CA GLU A 113 18.10 -12.02 4.62
C GLU A 113 16.73 -12.57 4.17
N THR A 114 15.75 -12.46 5.03
CA THR A 114 14.36 -12.85 4.73
C THR A 114 13.49 -11.63 4.90
N GLY A 115 12.88 -11.18 3.81
CA GLY A 115 12.07 -9.96 3.84
C GLY A 115 12.94 -8.71 3.71
N GLY A 116 12.79 -8.04 2.68
CA GLY A 116 13.27 -6.70 2.35
C GLY A 116 12.14 -6.09 1.56
N GLY A 117 11.02 -5.86 2.26
CA GLY A 117 9.79 -5.42 1.62
C GLY A 117 9.86 -3.96 1.21
N THR A 118 8.98 -3.61 0.31
CA THR A 118 8.59 -2.22 0.07
C THR A 118 8.12 -1.60 1.38
N PRO A 119 8.44 -0.31 1.64
CA PRO A 119 7.93 0.40 2.80
C PRO A 119 6.43 0.22 2.93
N ALA A 120 5.98 -0.24 4.08
CA ALA A 120 4.57 -0.45 4.37
C ALA A 120 4.05 0.68 5.27
N PRO A 121 2.83 1.17 5.04
CA PRO A 121 2.23 2.13 5.94
C PRO A 121 2.04 1.51 7.33
N PHE A 122 2.58 2.15 8.35
CA PHE A 122 2.30 1.78 9.73
C PHE A 122 0.90 2.27 10.09
N ALA A 123 -0.02 1.36 10.30
CA ALA A 123 -1.35 1.69 10.78
C ALA A 123 -1.28 2.07 12.27
N ARG A 124 -0.99 3.34 12.54
CA ARG A 124 -1.20 3.86 13.88
C ARG A 124 -2.70 3.93 14.11
N ALA A 125 -3.21 3.15 15.04
CA ALA A 125 -4.59 3.22 15.48
C ALA A 125 -4.80 4.51 16.30
N GLU A 126 -4.77 5.65 15.64
CA GLU A 126 -5.34 6.86 16.20
C GLU A 126 -6.84 6.86 15.91
N SER A 127 -7.62 6.72 16.97
CA SER A 127 -9.06 6.96 16.94
C SER A 127 -9.29 8.44 16.60
N ALA A 128 -9.36 8.73 15.29
CA ALA A 128 -9.78 10.03 14.82
C ALA A 128 -11.27 10.19 15.18
N ALA A 129 -11.55 10.99 16.19
CA ALA A 129 -12.87 11.54 16.40
C ALA A 129 -13.18 12.46 15.21
N PHE A 130 -13.99 11.97 14.28
CA PHE A 130 -14.50 12.77 13.17
C PHE A 130 -15.44 13.84 13.71
N GLY A 131 -14.91 15.02 14.00
CA GLY A 131 -15.69 16.21 14.14
C GLY A 131 -15.99 16.75 12.74
N PHE A 132 -17.26 16.82 12.38
CA PHE A 132 -17.73 17.49 11.17
C PHE A 132 -17.48 19.00 11.32
N ALA A 133 -16.36 19.48 10.81
CA ALA A 133 -16.13 20.92 10.60
C ALA A 133 -16.30 21.18 9.10
N VAL A 134 -17.37 21.88 8.78
CA VAL A 134 -17.66 22.41 7.45
C VAL A 134 -16.64 23.53 7.19
N ASP A 135 -15.99 23.52 6.01
CA ASP A 135 -15.13 24.61 5.51
C ASP A 135 -13.64 24.57 5.92
N GLN A 136 -12.99 23.41 5.82
CA GLN A 136 -11.51 23.36 5.87
C GLN A 136 -10.96 22.66 4.64
N ALA A 137 -9.84 23.21 4.11
CA ALA A 137 -9.03 22.60 3.05
C ALA A 137 -8.77 21.10 3.37
N THR A 138 -8.74 20.26 2.35
CA THR A 138 -8.51 18.83 2.50
C THR A 138 -7.23 18.57 3.30
N SER A 139 -7.37 18.18 4.57
CA SER A 139 -6.23 17.85 5.43
C SER A 139 -5.78 16.43 5.14
N ILE A 140 -4.55 16.29 4.67
CA ILE A 140 -3.93 15.00 4.38
C ILE A 140 -2.78 14.81 5.34
N GLN A 141 -2.85 13.75 6.14
CA GLN A 141 -1.77 13.37 7.03
C GLN A 141 -1.04 12.17 6.41
N ALA A 142 0.22 12.40 6.05
CA ALA A 142 1.13 11.32 5.71
C ALA A 142 1.49 10.59 7.02
N GLY A 143 1.12 9.34 7.17
CA GLY A 143 1.56 8.52 8.29
C GLY A 143 3.07 8.24 8.24
N GLU A 144 3.56 7.42 9.16
CA GLU A 144 4.91 6.89 9.14
C GLU A 144 4.96 5.65 8.23
N LEU A 145 6.08 5.49 7.51
CA LEU A 145 6.34 4.31 6.69
C LEU A 145 7.49 3.52 7.34
N ASP A 146 7.23 2.25 7.65
CA ASP A 146 8.23 1.36 8.20
C ASP A 146 8.99 0.61 7.11
N VAL A 147 10.29 0.55 7.28
CA VAL A 147 11.18 -0.31 6.50
C VAL A 147 11.71 -1.40 7.41
N SER A 148 11.27 -2.62 7.24
CA SER A 148 11.70 -3.74 8.05
C SER A 148 12.56 -4.72 7.27
N VAL A 149 13.61 -5.21 7.91
CA VAL A 149 14.50 -6.26 7.41
C VAL A 149 14.59 -7.35 8.47
N SER A 150 14.46 -8.60 8.05
CA SER A 150 14.66 -9.76 8.90
C SER A 150 15.89 -10.53 8.45
N VAL A 151 16.71 -10.94 9.39
CA VAL A 151 17.90 -11.75 9.11
C VAL A 151 17.85 -13.02 9.94
N GLN A 152 18.38 -14.10 9.37
CA GLN A 152 18.58 -15.37 10.03
C GLN A 152 20.04 -15.76 9.93
N GLY A 153 20.65 -16.09 11.09
CA GLY A 153 22.00 -16.60 11.15
C GLY A 153 22.05 -17.98 11.79
N VAL A 154 22.99 -18.81 11.35
CA VAL A 154 23.35 -20.09 11.98
C VAL A 154 24.80 -20.00 12.42
N PHE A 155 25.04 -20.37 13.67
CA PHE A 155 26.37 -20.32 14.27
C PHE A 155 26.83 -21.73 14.68
N ASP A 156 28.12 -21.96 14.61
CA ASP A 156 28.72 -23.09 15.31
C ASP A 156 28.61 -22.88 16.80
N ILE A 157 28.54 -23.97 17.54
CA ILE A 157 28.55 -23.97 19.01
C ILE A 157 29.68 -24.89 19.50
N ALA A 158 30.34 -24.48 20.57
CA ALA A 158 31.32 -25.30 21.27
C ALA A 158 30.88 -25.48 22.73
N PRO A 159 31.15 -26.64 23.36
CA PRO A 159 30.98 -26.74 24.81
C PRO A 159 31.90 -25.72 25.47
N SER A 160 31.34 -24.96 26.44
CA SER A 160 32.15 -24.02 27.23
C SER A 160 33.29 -24.80 27.92
N GLY A 161 34.53 -24.44 27.59
CA GLY A 161 35.70 -25.05 28.23
C GLY A 161 35.72 -24.74 29.71
N ASN A 162 35.64 -25.79 30.52
CA ASN A 162 35.81 -25.73 31.98
C ASN A 162 37.28 -25.63 32.32
#